data_f99414584ba2528de9b662d2477ea6e7
#
_entry.id   f99414584ba2528de9b662d2477ea6e7
#
_cell.length_a   1.000
_cell.length_b   1.000
_cell.length_c   1.000
_cell.angle_alpha   90.00
_cell.angle_beta   90.00
_cell.angle_gamma   90.00
#
_symmetry.space_group_name_H-M   'P 1'
#
loop_
_entity.id
_entity.type
_entity.pdbx_description
1 polymer ?
#
loop_
_entity_poly.entity_id
_entity_poly.type
_entity_poly.pdbx_seq_one_letter_code
_entity_poly.pdbx_strand_id
1 'polypeptide(L)'
;IAYFAPTLKTWKRLIYFNGNAKGTIDNLAANKFTLKTDNSIINGDITLKGLPDINNTFINFKSTGSQTNYKDIVAVVPSLKGAGLSQLYSLGNIRFKGNFTGFINDFVAYGDINTALGNLNADLNMKLPTGKVPSYSGKISSGGFNIGRLINNRQLGNIALNGKVKGSGFTPATINVDFDGKIQQLAFSGYNYQNITLNGKFVKTLFTGQVDIDDPNLKIVNLNGSLNLLGDSTKFNFTADLQKANLQPLKLTKGIFSLSGLLNFDFIGNNIDNFLGTAKMYNATLLHDTTQLSFDYLNLHSFMDSGRKTLSVQSNEVEGNITGRFKILELPDAFSVFLHRYYPSYFKDPGYDIGDQDFSFLIKTKEVN
;
A
#
# COMPACT_ATOMS: atom_id res chain seq x y z
N ILE A 1 42.55 -16.35 -2.76
CA ILE A 1 41.07 -16.20 -2.72
C ILE A 1 40.52 -16.15 -4.15
N ALA A 2 41.06 -15.32 -5.06
CA ALA A 2 40.54 -15.17 -6.43
C ALA A 2 40.54 -16.47 -7.26
N TYR A 3 41.38 -17.44 -6.94
CA TYR A 3 41.39 -18.78 -7.55
C TYR A 3 40.18 -19.62 -7.09
N PHE A 4 39.72 -19.43 -5.86
CA PHE A 4 38.62 -20.17 -5.23
C PHE A 4 37.26 -19.52 -5.40
N ALA A 5 37.22 -18.21 -5.68
CA ALA A 5 36.03 -17.45 -5.92
C ALA A 5 36.30 -16.40 -7.00
N PRO A 6 36.17 -16.78 -8.30
CA PRO A 6 36.48 -15.91 -9.43
C PRO A 6 35.70 -14.56 -9.41
N THR A 7 34.49 -14.55 -8.86
CA THR A 7 33.69 -13.36 -8.66
C THR A 7 34.33 -12.34 -7.69
N LEU A 8 35.23 -12.79 -6.82
CA LEU A 8 36.01 -11.94 -5.92
C LEU A 8 37.31 -11.41 -6.55
N LYS A 9 37.63 -11.79 -7.80
CA LYS A 9 38.85 -11.36 -8.48
C LYS A 9 38.96 -9.85 -8.65
N THR A 10 37.81 -9.19 -8.81
CA THR A 10 37.70 -7.74 -8.91
C THR A 10 37.47 -7.06 -7.55
N TRP A 11 37.35 -7.81 -6.50
CA TRP A 11 37.00 -7.33 -5.17
C TRP A 11 38.24 -6.81 -4.46
N LYS A 12 38.46 -5.53 -4.44
CA LYS A 12 39.59 -4.87 -3.76
C LYS A 12 39.29 -4.56 -2.27
N ARG A 13 38.46 -5.38 -1.63
CA ARG A 13 38.04 -5.16 -0.23
C ARG A 13 38.77 -6.11 0.71
N LEU A 14 39.08 -5.63 1.90
CA LEU A 14 39.64 -6.45 2.95
C LEU A 14 38.55 -7.37 3.53
N ILE A 15 38.82 -8.66 3.59
CA ILE A 15 37.97 -9.65 4.23
C ILE A 15 38.71 -10.16 5.47
N TYR A 16 38.07 -10.05 6.61
CA TYR A 16 38.52 -10.63 7.84
C TYR A 16 37.65 -11.85 8.18
N PHE A 17 38.28 -13.00 8.36
CA PHE A 17 37.60 -14.25 8.74
C PHE A 17 38.16 -14.76 10.05
N ASN A 18 37.27 -15.11 10.99
CA ASN A 18 37.58 -15.79 12.24
C ASN A 18 36.59 -16.93 12.44
N GLY A 19 37.05 -18.12 12.73
CA GLY A 19 36.21 -19.30 12.94
C GLY A 19 36.93 -20.59 12.52
N ASN A 20 36.21 -21.71 12.66
CA ASN A 20 36.70 -23.02 12.29
C ASN A 20 36.13 -23.42 10.93
N ALA A 21 37.01 -23.55 9.91
CA ALA A 21 36.63 -24.02 8.60
C ALA A 21 37.24 -25.44 8.35
N LYS A 22 36.43 -26.34 7.79
CA LYS A 22 36.82 -27.72 7.46
C LYS A 22 36.25 -28.13 6.11
N GLY A 23 36.92 -29.05 5.43
CA GLY A 23 36.49 -29.63 4.17
C GLY A 23 37.36 -29.26 2.98
N THR A 24 36.85 -29.51 1.80
CA THR A 24 37.44 -29.18 0.52
C THR A 24 36.76 -27.94 -0.04
N ILE A 25 37.25 -27.37 -1.16
CA ILE A 25 36.66 -26.16 -1.75
C ILE A 25 35.25 -26.42 -2.22
N ASP A 26 34.98 -27.57 -2.78
CA ASP A 26 33.69 -28.02 -3.30
C ASP A 26 32.73 -28.47 -2.19
N ASN A 27 33.22 -28.68 -0.97
CA ASN A 27 32.42 -29.06 0.21
C ASN A 27 33.01 -28.45 1.50
N LEU A 28 32.75 -27.16 1.70
CA LEU A 28 33.31 -26.35 2.79
C LEU A 28 32.27 -26.15 3.90
N ALA A 29 32.67 -26.38 5.15
CA ALA A 29 31.88 -26.03 6.33
C ALA A 29 32.67 -25.07 7.22
N ALA A 30 32.00 -24.04 7.72
CA ALA A 30 32.55 -23.15 8.75
C ALA A 30 31.55 -23.02 9.88
N ASN A 31 32.04 -23.26 11.12
CA ASN A 31 31.21 -23.20 12.32
C ASN A 31 31.65 -22.05 13.21
N LYS A 32 30.66 -21.41 13.86
CA LYS A 32 30.86 -20.26 14.77
C LYS A 32 31.79 -19.20 14.15
N PHE A 33 31.59 -18.96 12.84
CA PHE A 33 32.44 -18.04 12.12
C PHE A 33 31.94 -16.60 12.21
N THR A 34 32.88 -15.68 12.09
CA THR A 34 32.64 -14.26 11.83
C THR A 34 33.40 -13.86 10.58
N LEU A 35 32.68 -13.35 9.59
CA LEU A 35 33.26 -12.74 8.41
C LEU A 35 32.93 -11.26 8.41
N LYS A 36 33.95 -10.40 8.32
CA LYS A 36 33.80 -8.96 8.27
C LYS A 36 34.34 -8.42 6.96
N THR A 37 33.58 -7.52 6.36
CA THR A 37 34.01 -6.77 5.18
C THR A 37 33.25 -5.45 5.14
N ASP A 38 33.96 -4.33 5.03
CA ASP A 38 33.38 -2.97 5.04
C ASP A 38 32.25 -2.79 6.09
N ASN A 39 31.01 -2.76 5.63
CA ASN A 39 29.82 -2.56 6.49
C ASN A 39 29.09 -3.87 6.84
N SER A 40 29.61 -5.01 6.39
CA SER A 40 28.96 -6.32 6.60
C SER A 40 29.70 -7.16 7.63
N ILE A 41 28.93 -7.73 8.55
CA ILE A 41 29.39 -8.70 9.55
C ILE A 41 28.46 -9.90 9.47
N ILE A 42 28.99 -11.04 9.05
CA ILE A 42 28.25 -12.29 8.89
C ILE A 42 28.69 -13.25 9.98
N ASN A 43 27.76 -13.68 10.82
CA ASN A 43 28.01 -14.57 11.96
C ASN A 43 27.13 -15.81 11.86
N GLY A 44 27.70 -16.97 12.13
CA GLY A 44 26.90 -18.19 12.21
C GLY A 44 27.65 -19.46 11.84
N ASP A 45 26.88 -20.43 11.34
CA ASP A 45 27.36 -21.69 10.79
C ASP A 45 26.97 -21.74 9.31
N ILE A 46 27.89 -22.16 8.46
CA ILE A 46 27.64 -22.27 7.01
C ILE A 46 28.21 -23.55 6.46
N THR A 47 27.47 -24.14 5.52
CA THR A 47 27.96 -25.23 4.66
C THR A 47 27.77 -24.82 3.22
N LEU A 48 28.80 -24.96 2.40
CA LEU A 48 28.82 -24.61 0.99
C LEU A 48 29.18 -25.87 0.19
N LYS A 49 28.38 -26.24 -0.82
CA LYS A 49 28.62 -27.35 -1.71
C LYS A 49 28.57 -26.89 -3.16
N GLY A 50 29.65 -27.04 -3.90
CA GLY A 50 29.71 -26.70 -5.32
C GLY A 50 30.55 -25.45 -5.66
N LEU A 51 31.35 -24.91 -4.71
CA LEU A 51 32.36 -23.91 -5.05
C LEU A 51 33.36 -24.43 -6.07
N PRO A 52 33.93 -23.60 -6.94
CA PRO A 52 33.96 -22.13 -6.86
C PRO A 52 32.82 -21.41 -7.61
N ASP A 53 31.91 -22.13 -8.25
CA ASP A 53 30.75 -21.48 -8.92
C ASP A 53 29.66 -21.13 -7.90
N ILE A 54 29.66 -19.88 -7.43
CA ILE A 54 28.76 -19.41 -6.41
C ILE A 54 27.28 -19.48 -6.83
N ASN A 55 26.97 -19.38 -8.13
CA ASN A 55 25.59 -19.45 -8.62
C ASN A 55 25.02 -20.87 -8.55
N ASN A 56 25.90 -21.89 -8.67
CA ASN A 56 25.57 -23.31 -8.55
C ASN A 56 26.01 -23.89 -7.20
N THR A 57 26.37 -23.06 -6.24
CA THR A 57 26.72 -23.49 -4.89
C THR A 57 25.47 -23.60 -4.02
N PHE A 58 25.22 -24.77 -3.45
CA PHE A 58 24.22 -24.98 -2.43
C PHE A 58 24.72 -24.42 -1.10
N ILE A 59 23.96 -23.53 -0.51
CA ILE A 59 24.28 -22.81 0.72
C ILE A 59 23.30 -23.27 1.81
N ASN A 60 23.82 -23.72 2.94
CA ASN A 60 23.06 -23.89 4.17
C ASN A 60 23.71 -22.99 5.23
N PHE A 61 23.03 -21.90 5.57
CA PHE A 61 23.55 -20.87 6.47
C PHE A 61 22.58 -20.63 7.62
N LYS A 62 23.08 -20.78 8.85
CA LYS A 62 22.39 -20.45 10.09
C LYS A 62 23.03 -19.22 10.69
N SER A 63 22.36 -18.07 10.53
CA SER A 63 22.80 -16.81 11.09
C SER A 63 22.45 -16.71 12.59
N THR A 64 23.42 -16.40 13.40
CA THR A 64 23.24 -16.08 14.84
C THR A 64 22.99 -14.60 15.06
N GLY A 65 23.15 -13.77 14.02
CA GLY A 65 22.97 -12.31 14.03
C GLY A 65 23.98 -11.69 13.08
N SER A 66 23.61 -11.60 11.80
CA SER A 66 24.40 -11.00 10.74
C SER A 66 23.91 -9.60 10.45
N GLN A 67 24.80 -8.73 10.01
CA GLN A 67 24.48 -7.38 9.55
C GLN A 67 25.07 -7.14 8.18
N THR A 68 24.30 -6.56 7.29
CA THR A 68 24.72 -6.16 5.94
C THR A 68 23.92 -4.94 5.47
N ASN A 69 24.11 -4.54 4.23
CA ASN A 69 23.30 -3.56 3.53
C ASN A 69 23.13 -3.94 2.05
N TYR A 70 22.17 -3.33 1.38
CA TYR A 70 21.87 -3.67 -0.01
C TYR A 70 23.09 -3.47 -0.94
N LYS A 71 23.90 -2.42 -0.71
CA LYS A 71 25.11 -2.14 -1.52
C LYS A 71 26.12 -3.27 -1.44
N ASP A 72 26.35 -3.84 -0.25
CA ASP A 72 27.27 -4.94 -0.06
C ASP A 72 26.71 -6.24 -0.64
N ILE A 73 25.41 -6.48 -0.49
CA ILE A 73 24.72 -7.65 -1.10
C ILE A 73 24.89 -7.62 -2.62
N VAL A 74 24.62 -6.50 -3.28
CA VAL A 74 24.75 -6.36 -4.75
C VAL A 74 26.21 -6.50 -5.21
N ALA A 75 27.19 -6.12 -4.38
CA ALA A 75 28.60 -6.31 -4.71
C ALA A 75 29.00 -7.80 -4.75
N VAL A 76 28.34 -8.66 -3.96
CA VAL A 76 28.54 -10.12 -3.94
C VAL A 76 27.66 -10.81 -4.97
N VAL A 77 26.44 -10.32 -5.18
CA VAL A 77 25.43 -10.88 -6.09
C VAL A 77 25.02 -9.81 -7.12
N PRO A 78 25.86 -9.56 -8.16
CA PRO A 78 25.59 -8.48 -9.13
C PRO A 78 24.27 -8.62 -9.90
N SER A 79 23.74 -9.83 -10.03
CA SER A 79 22.45 -10.11 -10.66
C SER A 79 21.27 -9.40 -9.98
N LEU A 80 21.41 -9.01 -8.72
CA LEU A 80 20.39 -8.23 -8.00
C LEU A 80 20.39 -6.73 -8.38
N LYS A 81 21.43 -6.22 -9.05
CA LYS A 81 21.58 -4.81 -9.41
C LYS A 81 20.53 -4.30 -10.41
N GLY A 82 19.98 -5.17 -11.25
CA GLY A 82 19.06 -4.81 -12.33
C GLY A 82 17.60 -5.17 -12.11
N ALA A 83 17.25 -5.80 -10.99
CA ALA A 83 15.93 -6.40 -10.77
C ALA A 83 14.85 -5.41 -10.29
N GLY A 84 15.04 -4.07 -10.44
CA GLY A 84 14.13 -3.06 -9.91
C GLY A 84 14.13 -2.99 -8.37
N LEU A 85 15.23 -3.41 -7.74
CA LEU A 85 15.37 -3.49 -6.28
C LEU A 85 16.06 -2.25 -5.67
N SER A 86 16.18 -1.16 -6.42
CA SER A 86 16.82 0.07 -5.93
C SER A 86 16.16 0.64 -4.67
N GLN A 87 14.86 0.41 -4.49
CA GLN A 87 14.15 0.79 -3.27
C GLN A 87 14.72 0.12 -2.01
N LEU A 88 15.41 -1.03 -2.14
CA LEU A 88 16.04 -1.72 -1.02
C LEU A 88 17.21 -0.94 -0.39
N TYR A 89 17.73 0.12 -1.05
CA TYR A 89 18.66 1.04 -0.39
C TYR A 89 18.03 1.73 0.83
N SER A 90 16.71 1.94 0.83
CA SER A 90 15.99 2.54 1.95
C SER A 90 15.95 1.67 3.21
N LEU A 91 16.23 0.35 3.08
CA LEU A 91 16.35 -0.57 4.22
C LEU A 91 17.54 -0.23 5.11
N GLY A 92 18.55 0.52 4.61
CA GLY A 92 19.74 0.87 5.36
C GLY A 92 20.53 -0.35 5.79
N ASN A 93 20.92 -0.42 7.07
CA ASN A 93 21.51 -1.61 7.65
C ASN A 93 20.45 -2.68 7.88
N ILE A 94 20.69 -3.85 7.33
CA ILE A 94 19.83 -5.04 7.43
C ILE A 94 20.48 -5.99 8.43
N ARG A 95 19.81 -6.27 9.53
CA ARG A 95 20.21 -7.29 10.50
C ARG A 95 19.34 -8.52 10.30
N PHE A 96 19.96 -9.66 10.17
CA PHE A 96 19.29 -10.94 9.96
C PHE A 96 19.71 -11.97 10.99
N LYS A 97 18.72 -12.64 11.58
CA LYS A 97 18.89 -13.81 12.46
C LYS A 97 17.92 -14.88 11.98
N GLY A 98 18.43 -16.01 11.51
CA GLY A 98 17.61 -17.06 10.93
C GLY A 98 18.40 -17.99 10.05
N ASN A 99 17.71 -18.69 9.17
CA ASN A 99 18.31 -19.67 8.28
C ASN A 99 18.07 -19.31 6.82
N PHE A 100 19.05 -19.66 6.00
CA PHE A 100 19.00 -19.61 4.54
C PHE A 100 19.43 -20.95 4.01
N THR A 101 18.64 -21.57 3.14
CA THR A 101 18.94 -22.88 2.56
C THR A 101 18.57 -22.89 1.08
N GLY A 102 19.51 -23.22 0.22
CA GLY A 102 19.32 -23.31 -1.22
C GLY A 102 20.44 -22.66 -2.02
N PHE A 103 20.16 -22.33 -3.27
CA PHE A 103 21.05 -21.59 -4.16
C PHE A 103 20.75 -20.09 -4.07
N ILE A 104 21.68 -19.23 -4.50
CA ILE A 104 21.45 -17.77 -4.49
C ILE A 104 20.18 -17.35 -5.27
N ASN A 105 19.86 -18.10 -6.32
CA ASN A 105 18.72 -17.83 -7.19
C ASN A 105 17.47 -18.68 -6.91
N ASP A 106 17.52 -19.66 -5.99
CA ASP A 106 16.39 -20.51 -5.57
C ASP A 106 16.63 -20.99 -4.13
N PHE A 107 15.98 -20.34 -3.16
CA PHE A 107 16.23 -20.60 -1.75
C PHE A 107 14.99 -20.46 -0.87
N VAL A 108 15.07 -21.05 0.30
CA VAL A 108 14.17 -20.79 1.44
C VAL A 108 14.94 -20.00 2.49
N ALA A 109 14.33 -18.93 2.97
CA ALA A 109 14.87 -18.14 4.09
C ALA A 109 13.80 -17.89 5.13
N TYR A 110 14.11 -18.16 6.40
CA TYR A 110 13.21 -17.83 7.51
C TYR A 110 13.99 -17.19 8.64
N GLY A 111 13.36 -16.24 9.31
CA GLY A 111 13.95 -15.55 10.44
C GLY A 111 13.51 -14.10 10.61
N ASP A 112 14.20 -13.42 11.51
CA ASP A 112 13.97 -12.03 11.85
C ASP A 112 14.88 -11.12 11.04
N ILE A 113 14.28 -10.11 10.42
CA ILE A 113 14.95 -9.08 9.63
C ILE A 113 14.66 -7.74 10.27
N ASN A 114 15.69 -7.04 10.75
CA ASN A 114 15.55 -5.68 11.26
C ASN A 114 16.25 -4.69 10.33
N THR A 115 15.56 -3.62 10.00
CA THR A 115 15.99 -2.61 9.03
C THR A 115 15.76 -1.20 9.55
N ALA A 116 16.22 -0.18 8.82
CA ALA A 116 15.89 1.21 9.10
C ALA A 116 14.41 1.55 8.87
N LEU A 117 13.65 0.69 8.20
CA LEU A 117 12.20 0.84 7.97
C LEU A 117 11.35 0.11 9.00
N GLY A 118 11.93 -0.74 9.83
CA GLY A 118 11.24 -1.56 10.82
C GLY A 118 11.65 -3.02 10.77
N ASN A 119 10.91 -3.83 11.51
CA ASN A 119 11.18 -5.27 11.65
C ASN A 119 10.23 -6.09 10.77
N LEU A 120 10.74 -7.19 10.26
CA LEU A 120 9.99 -8.21 9.53
C LEU A 120 10.38 -9.58 10.09
N ASN A 121 9.41 -10.46 10.24
CA ASN A 121 9.63 -11.90 10.36
C ASN A 121 9.12 -12.55 9.07
N ALA A 122 9.94 -13.38 8.47
CA ALA A 122 9.65 -13.99 7.18
C ALA A 122 9.97 -15.48 7.18
N ASP A 123 9.15 -16.24 6.48
CA ASP A 123 9.37 -17.64 6.11
C ASP A 123 9.00 -17.76 4.64
N LEU A 124 10.00 -17.55 3.76
CA LEU A 124 9.78 -17.34 2.33
C LEU A 124 10.61 -18.30 1.49
N ASN A 125 9.95 -18.87 0.51
CA ASN A 125 10.59 -19.47 -0.66
C ASN A 125 10.77 -18.36 -1.71
N MET A 126 12.00 -18.20 -2.22
CA MET A 126 12.38 -17.13 -3.14
C MET A 126 13.03 -17.72 -4.38
N LYS A 127 12.60 -17.23 -5.57
CA LYS A 127 13.25 -17.55 -6.84
C LYS A 127 13.65 -16.25 -7.55
N LEU A 128 14.93 -16.12 -7.82
CA LEU A 128 15.57 -14.93 -8.42
C LEU A 128 16.22 -15.29 -9.77
N PRO A 129 15.45 -15.75 -10.77
CA PRO A 129 16.01 -16.19 -12.04
C PRO A 129 16.63 -15.02 -12.81
N THR A 130 17.82 -15.22 -13.39
CA THR A 130 18.51 -14.18 -14.15
C THR A 130 17.67 -13.70 -15.33
N GLY A 131 17.50 -12.36 -15.45
CA GLY A 131 16.76 -11.74 -16.56
C GLY A 131 15.24 -11.95 -16.53
N LYS A 132 14.68 -12.54 -15.46
CA LYS A 132 13.24 -12.73 -15.30
C LYS A 132 12.75 -12.06 -14.02
N VAL A 133 11.44 -11.93 -13.90
CA VAL A 133 10.80 -11.36 -12.71
C VAL A 133 10.96 -12.34 -11.53
N PRO A 134 11.47 -11.88 -10.37
CA PRO A 134 11.55 -12.67 -9.15
C PRO A 134 10.17 -13.15 -8.69
N SER A 135 10.13 -14.34 -8.07
CA SER A 135 8.90 -14.85 -7.45
C SER A 135 9.15 -15.28 -6.00
N TYR A 136 8.08 -15.23 -5.21
CA TYR A 136 8.13 -15.54 -3.79
C TYR A 136 6.82 -16.15 -3.30
N SER A 137 6.92 -16.95 -2.24
CA SER A 137 5.76 -17.49 -1.53
C SER A 137 6.11 -17.82 -0.09
N GLY A 138 5.16 -17.67 0.82
CA GLY A 138 5.34 -18.01 2.22
C GLY A 138 4.57 -17.13 3.19
N LYS A 139 5.12 -16.92 4.38
CA LYS A 139 4.50 -16.11 5.44
C LYS A 139 5.36 -14.90 5.75
N ILE A 140 4.70 -13.79 6.04
CA ILE A 140 5.33 -12.55 6.50
C ILE A 140 4.57 -12.01 7.71
N SER A 141 5.29 -11.42 8.64
CA SER A 141 4.69 -10.63 9.71
C SER A 141 5.58 -9.46 10.09
N SER A 142 4.96 -8.41 10.60
CA SER A 142 5.64 -7.20 11.09
C SER A 142 4.82 -6.56 12.19
N GLY A 143 5.47 -6.12 13.27
CA GLY A 143 4.87 -5.25 14.28
C GLY A 143 4.91 -3.77 13.92
N GLY A 144 5.61 -3.41 12.83
CA GLY A 144 5.70 -2.04 12.32
C GLY A 144 6.81 -1.91 11.28
N PHE A 145 6.41 -1.70 10.03
CA PHE A 145 7.32 -1.53 8.91
C PHE A 145 6.85 -0.36 8.03
N ASN A 146 7.74 0.58 7.74
CA ASN A 146 7.40 1.76 6.95
C ASN A 146 7.36 1.42 5.45
N ILE A 147 6.20 0.91 5.00
CA ILE A 147 5.98 0.54 3.61
C ILE A 147 5.99 1.77 2.69
N GLY A 148 5.51 2.91 3.16
CA GLY A 148 5.48 4.15 2.38
C GLY A 148 6.88 4.61 1.96
N ARG A 149 7.85 4.57 2.87
CA ARG A 149 9.26 4.86 2.54
C ARG A 149 9.85 3.85 1.58
N LEU A 150 9.51 2.56 1.72
CA LEU A 150 10.00 1.52 0.81
C LEU A 150 9.55 1.76 -0.63
N ILE A 151 8.27 2.08 -0.84
CA ILE A 151 7.70 2.26 -2.19
C ILE A 151 7.63 3.73 -2.64
N ASN A 152 8.20 4.65 -1.85
CA ASN A 152 8.19 6.11 -2.10
C ASN A 152 6.78 6.71 -2.23
N ASN A 153 5.85 6.28 -1.37
CA ASN A 153 4.50 6.82 -1.29
C ASN A 153 4.31 7.58 0.03
N ARG A 154 4.03 8.90 -0.06
CA ARG A 154 3.89 9.79 1.11
C ARG A 154 2.59 9.60 1.88
N GLN A 155 1.56 9.05 1.26
CA GLN A 155 0.28 8.79 1.91
C GLN A 155 0.32 7.54 2.79
N LEU A 156 1.18 6.57 2.45
CA LEU A 156 1.41 5.37 3.25
C LEU A 156 2.49 5.60 4.31
N GLY A 157 2.26 5.06 5.49
CA GLY A 157 3.22 5.06 6.60
C GLY A 157 3.58 3.65 7.05
N ASN A 158 3.53 3.45 8.35
CA ASN A 158 3.81 2.15 8.97
C ASN A 158 2.65 1.18 8.76
N ILE A 159 3.02 -0.11 8.58
CA ILE A 159 2.10 -1.24 8.54
C ILE A 159 2.54 -2.29 9.57
N ALA A 160 1.58 -2.80 10.34
CA ALA A 160 1.72 -4.00 11.13
C ALA A 160 0.82 -5.08 10.53
N LEU A 161 1.37 -6.23 10.18
CA LEU A 161 0.63 -7.27 9.45
C LEU A 161 1.10 -8.68 9.82
N ASN A 162 0.23 -9.65 9.53
CA ASN A 162 0.54 -11.07 9.53
C ASN A 162 -0.28 -11.77 8.43
N GLY A 163 0.39 -12.43 7.50
CA GLY A 163 -0.32 -13.08 6.41
C GLY A 163 0.57 -13.97 5.55
N LYS A 164 -0.09 -14.61 4.59
CA LYS A 164 0.53 -15.38 3.54
C LYS A 164 0.65 -14.54 2.28
N VAL A 165 1.76 -14.67 1.60
CA VAL A 165 2.03 -14.02 0.31
C VAL A 165 2.40 -15.07 -0.72
N LYS A 166 1.96 -14.88 -1.95
CA LYS A 166 2.41 -15.63 -3.11
C LYS A 166 2.42 -14.70 -4.32
N GLY A 167 3.57 -14.52 -4.94
CA GLY A 167 3.59 -13.56 -6.04
C GLY A 167 4.92 -13.45 -6.75
N SER A 168 5.00 -12.39 -7.55
CA SER A 168 6.18 -12.04 -8.34
C SER A 168 6.32 -10.52 -8.45
N GLY A 169 7.57 -10.08 -8.70
CA GLY A 169 7.90 -8.66 -8.83
C GLY A 169 7.94 -7.90 -7.52
N PHE A 170 8.75 -6.84 -7.50
CA PHE A 170 8.93 -5.98 -6.33
C PHE A 170 8.71 -4.49 -6.66
N THR A 171 8.35 -4.17 -7.88
CA THR A 171 8.09 -2.80 -8.32
C THR A 171 6.63 -2.63 -8.71
N PRO A 172 6.08 -1.41 -8.67
CA PRO A 172 4.72 -1.15 -9.13
C PRO A 172 4.44 -1.64 -10.56
N ALA A 173 5.47 -1.66 -11.43
CA ALA A 173 5.34 -2.13 -12.81
C ALA A 173 5.27 -3.66 -12.94
N THR A 174 5.86 -4.41 -11.99
CA THR A 174 6.03 -5.86 -12.09
C THR A 174 5.29 -6.66 -11.04
N ILE A 175 4.77 -5.99 -9.99
CA ILE A 175 4.11 -6.67 -8.88
C ILE A 175 2.86 -7.41 -9.33
N ASN A 176 2.78 -8.67 -8.92
CA ASN A 176 1.62 -9.54 -9.04
C ASN A 176 1.63 -10.45 -7.80
N VAL A 177 0.82 -10.10 -6.78
CA VAL A 177 0.87 -10.76 -5.48
C VAL A 177 -0.53 -11.06 -4.96
N ASP A 178 -0.73 -12.28 -4.53
CA ASP A 178 -1.86 -12.70 -3.70
C ASP A 178 -1.45 -12.54 -2.24
N PHE A 179 -2.30 -11.89 -1.45
CA PHE A 179 -2.14 -11.73 -0.01
C PHE A 179 -3.41 -12.23 0.72
N ASP A 180 -3.20 -13.04 1.75
CA ASP A 180 -4.24 -13.52 2.64
C ASP A 180 -3.78 -13.34 4.09
N GLY A 181 -4.43 -12.46 4.84
CA GLY A 181 -4.00 -12.17 6.20
C GLY A 181 -4.72 -11.01 6.88
N LYS A 182 -4.10 -10.58 7.98
CA LYS A 182 -4.58 -9.47 8.80
C LYS A 182 -3.56 -8.34 8.83
N ILE A 183 -4.07 -7.13 8.71
CA ILE A 183 -3.32 -5.90 8.94
C ILE A 183 -3.84 -5.33 10.26
N GLN A 184 -3.02 -5.41 11.31
CA GLN A 184 -3.37 -4.92 12.63
C GLN A 184 -3.40 -3.41 12.66
N GLN A 185 -2.47 -2.77 11.92
CA GLN A 185 -2.39 -1.33 11.80
C GLN A 185 -1.89 -0.93 10.41
N LEU A 186 -2.47 0.12 9.86
CA LEU A 186 -2.06 0.75 8.60
C LEU A 186 -2.16 2.26 8.72
N ALA A 187 -1.04 2.95 8.74
CA ALA A 187 -1.01 4.40 8.63
C ALA A 187 -1.23 4.81 7.16
N PHE A 188 -2.34 5.49 6.88
CA PHE A 188 -2.69 5.97 5.54
C PHE A 188 -3.37 7.34 5.61
N SER A 189 -2.90 8.29 4.80
CA SER A 189 -3.43 9.67 4.70
C SER A 189 -3.65 10.35 6.05
N GLY A 190 -2.74 10.09 7.00
CA GLY A 190 -2.74 10.71 8.33
C GLY A 190 -3.69 10.10 9.34
N TYR A 191 -4.37 8.99 9.02
CA TYR A 191 -5.11 8.16 9.96
C TYR A 191 -4.44 6.79 10.12
N ASN A 192 -4.59 6.18 11.29
CA ASN A 192 -4.04 4.85 11.59
C ASN A 192 -5.18 3.83 11.67
N TYR A 193 -5.50 3.23 10.54
CA TYR A 193 -6.53 2.19 10.44
C TYR A 193 -6.12 0.94 11.18
N GLN A 194 -7.09 0.24 11.77
CA GLN A 194 -6.88 -0.94 12.59
C GLN A 194 -7.74 -2.12 12.13
N ASN A 195 -7.29 -3.34 12.47
CA ASN A 195 -8.04 -4.58 12.33
C ASN A 195 -8.64 -4.80 10.93
N ILE A 196 -7.79 -4.74 9.90
CA ILE A 196 -8.19 -5.01 8.53
C ILE A 196 -7.91 -6.48 8.23
N THR A 197 -8.91 -7.23 7.79
CA THR A 197 -8.75 -8.55 7.20
C THR A 197 -8.80 -8.42 5.68
N LEU A 198 -7.81 -8.96 5.00
CA LEU A 198 -7.63 -8.81 3.56
C LEU A 198 -7.39 -10.16 2.91
N ASN A 199 -8.19 -10.49 1.90
CA ASN A 199 -7.92 -11.57 0.96
C ASN A 199 -8.02 -11.00 -0.45
N GLY A 200 -6.89 -10.86 -1.13
CA GLY A 200 -6.92 -10.18 -2.41
C GLY A 200 -5.63 -10.29 -3.21
N LYS A 201 -5.75 -9.82 -4.42
CA LYS A 201 -4.69 -9.82 -5.42
C LYS A 201 -4.34 -8.39 -5.82
N PHE A 202 -3.05 -8.11 -5.85
CA PHE A 202 -2.50 -6.88 -6.39
C PHE A 202 -1.79 -7.18 -7.71
N VAL A 203 -2.22 -6.58 -8.79
CA VAL A 203 -1.53 -6.66 -10.09
C VAL A 203 -1.22 -5.25 -10.54
N LYS A 204 0.07 -4.87 -10.50
CA LYS A 204 0.52 -3.50 -10.75
C LYS A 204 -0.20 -2.52 -9.79
N THR A 205 -1.10 -1.70 -10.32
CA THR A 205 -1.88 -0.70 -9.57
C THR A 205 -3.29 -1.17 -9.21
N LEU A 206 -3.69 -2.35 -9.68
CA LEU A 206 -5.03 -2.90 -9.47
C LEU A 206 -5.03 -3.84 -8.27
N PHE A 207 -5.80 -3.50 -7.26
CA PHE A 207 -6.25 -4.42 -6.22
C PHE A 207 -7.59 -5.04 -6.63
N THR A 208 -7.76 -6.33 -6.38
CA THR A 208 -9.05 -7.04 -6.48
C THR A 208 -9.14 -8.02 -5.32
N GLY A 209 -10.24 -8.01 -4.58
CA GLY A 209 -10.38 -8.91 -3.44
C GLY A 209 -11.49 -8.54 -2.49
N GLN A 210 -11.42 -9.14 -1.32
CA GLN A 210 -12.34 -8.95 -0.20
C GLN A 210 -11.61 -8.30 0.97
N VAL A 211 -12.28 -7.35 1.62
CA VAL A 211 -11.75 -6.59 2.76
C VAL A 211 -12.83 -6.45 3.82
N ASP A 212 -12.49 -6.76 5.07
CA ASP A 212 -13.27 -6.41 6.24
C ASP A 212 -12.43 -5.48 7.14
N ILE A 213 -13.06 -4.46 7.70
CA ILE A 213 -12.42 -3.47 8.57
C ILE A 213 -13.23 -3.37 9.87
N ASP A 214 -12.57 -3.55 11.01
CA ASP A 214 -13.17 -3.37 12.34
C ASP A 214 -12.37 -2.34 13.14
N ASP A 215 -12.38 -1.10 12.64
CA ASP A 215 -11.72 0.05 13.24
C ASP A 215 -12.69 0.86 14.09
N PRO A 216 -12.27 1.54 15.17
CA PRO A 216 -13.15 2.37 15.99
C PRO A 216 -13.96 3.41 15.22
N ASN A 217 -13.42 3.95 14.11
CA ASN A 217 -14.06 4.98 13.29
C ASN A 217 -14.51 4.50 11.90
N LEU A 218 -14.17 3.25 11.52
CA LEU A 218 -14.56 2.68 10.24
C LEU A 218 -14.87 1.19 10.39
N LYS A 219 -16.13 0.82 10.23
CA LYS A 219 -16.55 -0.57 10.23
C LYS A 219 -17.18 -0.95 8.90
N ILE A 220 -16.48 -1.81 8.16
CA ILE A 220 -16.89 -2.30 6.84
C ILE A 220 -16.89 -3.81 6.87
N VAL A 221 -17.96 -4.41 6.38
CA VAL A 221 -18.11 -5.85 6.24
C VAL A 221 -18.34 -6.20 4.76
N ASN A 222 -17.73 -7.29 4.30
CA ASN A 222 -17.91 -7.83 2.95
C ASN A 222 -17.65 -6.80 1.85
N LEU A 223 -16.65 -5.91 2.00
CA LEU A 223 -16.20 -5.13 0.87
C LEU A 223 -15.63 -6.10 -0.18
N ASN A 224 -16.24 -6.13 -1.34
CA ASN A 224 -15.83 -7.00 -2.44
C ASN A 224 -15.77 -6.21 -3.74
N GLY A 225 -14.63 -6.28 -4.42
CA GLY A 225 -14.46 -5.54 -5.67
C GLY A 225 -13.03 -5.20 -6.00
N SER A 226 -12.84 -4.06 -6.67
CA SER A 226 -11.54 -3.62 -7.15
C SER A 226 -11.27 -2.13 -6.91
N LEU A 227 -10.00 -1.83 -6.71
CA LEU A 227 -9.45 -0.49 -6.57
C LEU A 227 -8.24 -0.37 -7.51
N ASN A 228 -8.32 0.55 -8.48
CA ASN A 228 -7.21 0.79 -9.40
C ASN A 228 -6.61 2.19 -9.16
N LEU A 229 -5.37 2.22 -8.73
CA LEU A 229 -4.58 3.43 -8.42
C LEU A 229 -3.80 3.91 -9.66
N LEU A 230 -4.40 3.89 -10.85
CA LEU A 230 -3.74 4.24 -12.10
C LEU A 230 -3.80 5.76 -12.34
N GLY A 231 -2.64 6.40 -12.47
CA GLY A 231 -2.53 7.84 -12.79
C GLY A 231 -3.02 8.77 -11.69
N ASP A 232 -3.54 9.92 -12.08
CA ASP A 232 -3.99 10.98 -11.17
C ASP A 232 -5.39 10.73 -10.59
N SER A 233 -6.09 9.70 -11.04
CA SER A 233 -7.45 9.36 -10.61
C SER A 233 -7.58 7.89 -10.24
N THR A 234 -8.13 7.62 -9.07
CA THR A 234 -8.43 6.27 -8.61
C THR A 234 -9.75 5.78 -9.20
N LYS A 235 -9.78 4.54 -9.70
CA LYS A 235 -11.04 3.89 -10.09
C LYS A 235 -11.49 2.94 -9.00
N PHE A 236 -12.74 3.12 -8.56
CA PHE A 236 -13.43 2.31 -7.55
C PHE A 236 -14.51 1.48 -8.22
N ASN A 237 -14.53 0.19 -7.96
CA ASN A 237 -15.63 -0.69 -8.35
C ASN A 237 -15.81 -1.73 -7.25
N PHE A 238 -16.73 -1.49 -6.31
CA PHE A 238 -16.95 -2.40 -5.19
C PHE A 238 -18.36 -2.31 -4.60
N THR A 239 -18.74 -3.36 -3.89
CA THR A 239 -19.88 -3.39 -2.98
C THR A 239 -19.39 -3.59 -1.55
N ALA A 240 -20.08 -3.04 -0.56
CA ALA A 240 -19.74 -3.19 0.85
C ALA A 240 -20.94 -2.93 1.76
N ASP A 241 -20.93 -3.53 2.95
CA ASP A 241 -21.77 -3.12 4.07
C ASP A 241 -20.96 -2.17 4.97
N LEU A 242 -21.26 -0.88 4.87
CA LEU A 242 -20.70 0.16 5.72
C LEU A 242 -21.54 0.28 6.99
N GLN A 243 -21.11 -0.40 8.05
CA GLN A 243 -21.81 -0.33 9.33
C GLN A 243 -21.57 0.98 10.07
N LYS A 244 -20.38 1.58 9.88
CA LYS A 244 -20.03 2.87 10.47
C LYS A 244 -18.84 3.51 9.75
N ALA A 245 -18.94 4.82 9.48
CA ALA A 245 -17.79 5.66 9.12
C ALA A 245 -17.91 7.02 9.81
N ASN A 246 -17.05 7.32 10.78
CA ASN A 246 -16.92 8.62 11.41
C ASN A 246 -15.93 9.47 10.58
N LEU A 247 -16.47 10.35 9.75
CA LEU A 247 -15.70 10.98 8.67
C LEU A 247 -14.65 11.99 9.17
N GLN A 248 -14.91 12.70 10.27
CA GLN A 248 -13.98 13.69 10.83
C GLN A 248 -12.71 13.04 11.40
N PRO A 249 -12.75 12.00 12.27
CA PRO A 249 -11.55 11.30 12.71
C PRO A 249 -10.77 10.68 11.54
N LEU A 250 -11.48 10.19 10.52
CA LEU A 250 -10.88 9.65 9.28
C LEU A 250 -10.24 10.72 8.39
N LYS A 251 -10.38 12.01 8.76
CA LYS A 251 -9.88 13.19 8.02
C LYS A 251 -10.52 13.37 6.64
N LEU A 252 -11.74 12.87 6.46
CA LEU A 252 -12.51 13.01 5.23
C LEU A 252 -13.38 14.27 5.22
N THR A 253 -13.74 14.80 6.39
CA THR A 253 -14.51 16.04 6.55
C THR A 253 -13.97 16.89 7.70
N LYS A 254 -14.33 18.19 7.72
CA LYS A 254 -14.04 19.08 8.86
C LYS A 254 -15.14 18.99 9.95
N GLY A 255 -16.39 18.76 9.56
CA GLY A 255 -17.54 18.59 10.45
C GLY A 255 -17.69 17.16 10.98
N ILE A 256 -18.49 17.02 12.04
CA ILE A 256 -18.80 15.72 12.66
C ILE A 256 -19.88 15.04 11.83
N PHE A 257 -19.46 14.10 11.00
CA PHE A 257 -20.36 13.27 10.20
C PHE A 257 -20.12 11.80 10.47
N SER A 258 -21.21 11.04 10.57
CA SER A 258 -21.18 9.59 10.58
C SER A 258 -22.07 9.04 9.48
N LEU A 259 -21.61 8.03 8.77
CA LEU A 259 -22.27 7.43 7.62
C LEU A 259 -22.36 5.93 7.81
N SER A 260 -23.52 5.34 7.43
CA SER A 260 -23.73 3.89 7.33
C SER A 260 -24.63 3.57 6.14
N GLY A 261 -24.63 2.33 5.66
CA GLY A 261 -25.49 1.86 4.57
C GLY A 261 -24.80 0.83 3.68
N LEU A 262 -25.57 0.22 2.80
CA LEU A 262 -25.04 -0.70 1.80
C LEU A 262 -24.53 0.08 0.59
N LEU A 263 -23.27 -0.11 0.25
CA LEU A 263 -22.56 0.61 -0.81
C LEU A 263 -22.50 -0.21 -2.09
N ASN A 264 -22.72 0.44 -3.23
CA ASN A 264 -22.43 -0.08 -4.55
C ASN A 264 -21.83 1.06 -5.39
N PHE A 265 -20.51 1.04 -5.55
CA PHE A 265 -19.72 2.11 -6.13
C PHE A 265 -19.03 1.64 -7.42
N ASP A 266 -19.21 2.42 -8.49
CA ASP A 266 -18.48 2.28 -9.75
C ASP A 266 -18.17 3.69 -10.28
N PHE A 267 -17.03 4.24 -9.88
CA PHE A 267 -16.65 5.58 -10.27
C PHE A 267 -15.13 5.75 -10.39
N ILE A 268 -14.74 6.85 -11.02
CA ILE A 268 -13.38 7.35 -11.09
C ILE A 268 -13.34 8.71 -10.39
N GLY A 269 -12.33 8.97 -9.59
CA GLY A 269 -12.11 10.27 -8.94
C GLY A 269 -11.44 10.12 -7.58
N ASN A 270 -10.89 11.23 -7.08
CA ASN A 270 -10.22 11.29 -5.76
C ASN A 270 -10.99 12.16 -4.76
N ASN A 271 -11.97 12.93 -5.24
CA ASN A 271 -12.84 13.79 -4.46
C ASN A 271 -14.17 14.01 -5.21
N ILE A 272 -15.12 14.68 -4.58
CA ILE A 272 -16.45 14.93 -5.15
C ILE A 272 -16.41 15.83 -6.41
N ASP A 273 -15.39 16.70 -6.53
CA ASP A 273 -15.30 17.61 -7.67
C ASP A 273 -14.83 16.91 -8.94
N ASN A 274 -14.01 15.86 -8.83
CA ASN A 274 -13.56 15.06 -9.96
C ASN A 274 -14.23 13.68 -10.06
N PHE A 275 -15.28 13.44 -9.25
CA PHE A 275 -16.08 12.23 -9.28
C PHE A 275 -16.80 12.08 -10.65
N LEU A 276 -16.60 10.93 -11.30
CA LEU A 276 -17.29 10.52 -12.53
C LEU A 276 -17.68 9.05 -12.42
N GLY A 277 -18.95 8.74 -12.61
CA GLY A 277 -19.51 7.41 -12.49
C GLY A 277 -20.72 7.36 -11.58
N THR A 278 -20.91 6.26 -10.88
CA THR A 278 -22.08 6.01 -10.04
C THR A 278 -21.67 5.62 -8.64
N ALA A 279 -22.29 6.24 -7.64
CA ALA A 279 -22.24 5.82 -6.24
C ALA A 279 -23.66 5.63 -5.73
N LYS A 280 -24.01 4.39 -5.36
CA LYS A 280 -25.31 4.04 -4.81
C LYS A 280 -25.16 3.60 -3.38
N MET A 281 -26.05 4.08 -2.55
CA MET A 281 -26.20 3.66 -1.16
C MET A 281 -27.65 3.25 -0.91
N TYR A 282 -27.82 2.17 -0.15
CA TYR A 282 -29.15 1.68 0.24
C TYR A 282 -29.22 1.60 1.77
N ASN A 283 -30.40 1.85 2.34
CA ASN A 283 -30.61 1.91 3.78
C ASN A 283 -29.56 2.79 4.47
N ALA A 284 -29.30 3.96 3.86
CA ALA A 284 -28.24 4.84 4.29
C ALA A 284 -28.72 5.75 5.43
N THR A 285 -27.85 5.95 6.41
CA THR A 285 -28.04 6.91 7.48
C THR A 285 -26.85 7.86 7.52
N LEU A 286 -27.12 9.16 7.42
CA LEU A 286 -26.16 10.24 7.60
C LEU A 286 -26.51 10.98 8.90
N LEU A 287 -25.60 10.96 9.85
CA LEU A 287 -25.69 11.74 11.09
C LEU A 287 -24.75 12.93 10.99
N HIS A 288 -25.27 14.15 11.18
CA HIS A 288 -24.52 15.39 11.30
C HIS A 288 -24.86 16.05 12.62
N ASP A 289 -23.94 16.07 13.55
CA ASP A 289 -24.13 16.44 14.95
C ASP A 289 -25.30 15.67 15.58
N THR A 290 -26.47 16.32 15.78
CA THR A 290 -27.70 15.73 16.32
C THR A 290 -28.75 15.45 15.25
N THR A 291 -28.52 15.86 14.00
CA THR A 291 -29.48 15.71 12.91
C THR A 291 -29.20 14.41 12.16
N GLN A 292 -30.19 13.54 12.11
CA GLN A 292 -30.14 12.30 11.37
C GLN A 292 -30.97 12.40 10.09
N LEU A 293 -30.36 12.05 8.97
CA LEU A 293 -31.02 11.86 7.68
C LEU A 293 -30.95 10.39 7.32
N SER A 294 -32.09 9.79 6.97
CA SER A 294 -32.17 8.39 6.56
C SER A 294 -32.70 8.31 5.13
N PHE A 295 -32.08 7.48 4.32
CA PHE A 295 -32.41 7.28 2.93
C PHE A 295 -32.61 5.81 2.65
N ASP A 296 -33.74 5.42 2.08
CA ASP A 296 -33.95 4.05 1.58
C ASP A 296 -32.96 3.79 0.44
N TYR A 297 -32.75 4.80 -0.40
CA TYR A 297 -31.71 4.82 -1.40
C TYR A 297 -31.17 6.25 -1.61
N LEU A 298 -29.89 6.34 -1.93
CA LEU A 298 -29.21 7.55 -2.37
C LEU A 298 -28.30 7.19 -3.56
N ASN A 299 -28.66 7.72 -4.74
CA ASN A 299 -27.92 7.49 -5.96
C ASN A 299 -27.26 8.80 -6.39
N LEU A 300 -25.95 8.78 -6.55
CA LEU A 300 -25.16 9.83 -7.16
C LEU A 300 -24.69 9.34 -8.53
N HIS A 301 -24.93 10.12 -9.57
CA HIS A 301 -24.41 9.82 -10.91
C HIS A 301 -23.76 11.07 -11.49
N SER A 302 -22.52 10.94 -11.95
CA SER A 302 -21.78 12.05 -12.55
C SER A 302 -21.13 11.64 -13.85
N PHE A 303 -21.25 12.51 -14.85
CA PHE A 303 -20.62 12.34 -16.16
C PHE A 303 -20.21 13.68 -16.76
N MET A 304 -19.33 13.62 -17.75
CA MET A 304 -18.94 14.77 -18.57
C MET A 304 -19.59 14.67 -19.95
N ASP A 305 -20.18 15.75 -20.39
CA ASP A 305 -20.66 15.91 -21.77
C ASP A 305 -20.22 17.27 -22.30
N SER A 306 -19.52 17.24 -23.44
CA SER A 306 -19.08 18.45 -24.17
C SER A 306 -18.37 19.48 -23.29
N GLY A 307 -17.54 19.01 -22.32
CA GLY A 307 -16.79 19.85 -21.38
C GLY A 307 -17.62 20.42 -20.23
N ARG A 308 -18.87 20.03 -20.08
CA ARG A 308 -19.73 20.35 -18.94
C ARG A 308 -19.96 19.11 -18.10
N LYS A 309 -19.83 19.25 -16.79
CA LYS A 309 -20.11 18.18 -15.84
C LYS A 309 -21.58 18.18 -15.48
N THR A 310 -22.22 17.02 -15.46
CA THR A 310 -23.52 16.82 -14.84
C THR A 310 -23.35 15.94 -13.60
N LEU A 311 -23.91 16.37 -12.48
CA LEU A 311 -24.07 15.56 -11.27
C LEU A 311 -25.56 15.48 -10.95
N SER A 312 -26.06 14.26 -10.88
CA SER A 312 -27.45 13.95 -10.50
C SER A 312 -27.47 13.26 -9.12
N VAL A 313 -28.43 13.65 -8.32
CA VAL A 313 -28.74 13.06 -7.01
C VAL A 313 -30.18 12.57 -7.05
N GLN A 314 -30.41 11.34 -6.63
CA GLN A 314 -31.74 10.76 -6.48
C GLN A 314 -31.85 10.01 -5.14
N SER A 315 -32.87 10.33 -4.39
CA SER A 315 -33.21 9.62 -3.15
C SER A 315 -34.73 9.55 -2.98
N ASN A 316 -35.19 8.94 -1.90
CA ASN A 316 -36.60 9.01 -1.50
C ASN A 316 -37.05 10.41 -1.11
N GLU A 317 -36.13 11.30 -0.68
CA GLU A 317 -36.41 12.66 -0.20
C GLU A 317 -36.18 13.74 -1.25
N VAL A 318 -35.13 13.60 -2.07
CA VAL A 318 -34.64 14.64 -2.96
C VAL A 318 -34.29 14.06 -4.32
N GLU A 319 -34.64 14.78 -5.39
CA GLU A 319 -34.16 14.58 -6.73
C GLU A 319 -33.57 15.89 -7.25
N GLY A 320 -32.38 15.86 -7.81
CA GLY A 320 -31.75 17.07 -8.33
C GLY A 320 -30.64 16.77 -9.33
N ASN A 321 -30.36 17.78 -10.12
CA ASN A 321 -29.18 17.78 -10.97
C ASN A 321 -28.54 19.17 -11.01
N ILE A 322 -27.23 19.17 -11.22
CA ILE A 322 -26.45 20.37 -11.51
C ILE A 322 -25.61 20.09 -12.75
N THR A 323 -25.65 20.99 -13.72
CA THR A 323 -24.91 20.85 -15.00
C THR A 323 -24.13 22.13 -15.29
N GLY A 324 -22.85 22.01 -15.57
CA GLY A 324 -22.02 23.17 -15.89
C GLY A 324 -20.52 22.95 -15.61
N ARG A 325 -19.85 24.08 -15.37
CA ARG A 325 -18.47 24.13 -14.85
C ARG A 325 -18.54 24.62 -13.42
N PHE A 326 -18.40 23.72 -12.47
CA PHE A 326 -18.55 24.01 -11.06
C PHE A 326 -17.65 23.10 -10.21
N LYS A 327 -17.36 23.57 -8.99
CA LYS A 327 -16.75 22.77 -7.92
C LYS A 327 -17.73 22.69 -6.77
N ILE A 328 -18.13 21.47 -6.40
CA ILE A 328 -19.17 21.21 -5.41
C ILE A 328 -18.78 21.78 -4.05
N LEU A 329 -17.52 21.61 -3.65
CA LEU A 329 -17.03 22.09 -2.36
C LEU A 329 -16.98 23.62 -2.25
N GLU A 330 -16.93 24.33 -3.39
CA GLU A 330 -16.91 25.79 -3.46
C GLU A 330 -18.32 26.41 -3.67
N LEU A 331 -19.35 25.59 -3.98
CA LEU A 331 -20.70 26.10 -4.22
C LEU A 331 -21.30 26.92 -3.07
N PRO A 332 -21.19 26.53 -1.78
CA PRO A 332 -21.73 27.33 -0.68
C PRO A 332 -21.14 28.73 -0.64
N ASP A 333 -19.82 28.84 -0.85
CA ASP A 333 -19.13 30.12 -0.88
C ASP A 333 -19.45 30.92 -2.13
N ALA A 334 -19.60 30.26 -3.30
CA ALA A 334 -20.04 30.89 -4.54
C ALA A 334 -21.44 31.51 -4.40
N PHE A 335 -22.37 30.79 -3.76
CA PHE A 335 -23.69 31.34 -3.43
C PHE A 335 -23.60 32.52 -2.46
N SER A 336 -22.73 32.42 -1.44
CA SER A 336 -22.52 33.55 -0.50
C SER A 336 -21.99 34.79 -1.22
N VAL A 337 -20.99 34.65 -2.10
CA VAL A 337 -20.49 35.80 -2.91
C VAL A 337 -21.57 36.35 -3.83
N PHE A 338 -22.36 35.48 -4.51
CA PHE A 338 -23.46 35.92 -5.34
C PHE A 338 -24.51 36.72 -4.53
N LEU A 339 -24.95 36.19 -3.41
CA LEU A 339 -25.96 36.83 -2.56
C LEU A 339 -25.43 38.09 -1.85
N HIS A 340 -24.14 38.16 -1.50
CA HIS A 340 -23.51 39.34 -0.97
C HIS A 340 -23.64 40.57 -1.87
N ARG A 341 -23.59 40.38 -3.22
CA ARG A 341 -23.80 41.47 -4.18
C ARG A 341 -25.17 42.17 -4.04
N TYR A 342 -26.18 41.42 -3.60
CA TYR A 342 -27.57 41.94 -3.45
C TYR A 342 -27.92 42.24 -1.99
N TYR A 343 -27.35 41.46 -1.04
CA TYR A 343 -27.70 41.55 0.39
C TYR A 343 -26.42 41.52 1.25
N PRO A 344 -25.55 42.56 1.17
CA PRO A 344 -24.24 42.53 1.85
C PRO A 344 -24.34 42.50 3.39
N SER A 345 -25.48 42.95 3.96
CA SER A 345 -25.71 42.90 5.41
C SER A 345 -26.01 41.49 5.94
N TYR A 346 -26.47 40.58 5.09
CA TYR A 346 -26.87 39.21 5.48
C TYR A 346 -25.86 38.14 5.09
N PHE A 347 -25.16 38.32 4.00
CA PHE A 347 -24.21 37.36 3.49
C PHE A 347 -22.80 37.95 3.52
N LYS A 348 -21.84 37.19 4.07
CA LYS A 348 -20.43 37.60 4.14
C LYS A 348 -19.70 37.20 2.88
N ASP A 349 -18.84 38.08 2.38
CA ASP A 349 -17.84 37.72 1.39
C ASP A 349 -16.81 36.85 2.08
N PRO A 350 -16.51 35.63 1.57
CA PRO A 350 -15.49 34.77 2.12
C PRO A 350 -14.06 35.34 2.03
N GLY A 351 -13.84 36.40 1.24
CA GLY A 351 -12.58 37.15 1.18
C GLY A 351 -11.47 36.44 0.38
N TYR A 352 -11.80 35.45 -0.42
CA TYR A 352 -10.86 34.77 -1.34
C TYR A 352 -11.51 34.51 -2.70
N ASP A 353 -10.70 34.36 -3.72
CA ASP A 353 -11.17 34.07 -5.08
C ASP A 353 -11.67 32.63 -5.20
N ILE A 354 -12.96 32.48 -5.52
CA ILE A 354 -13.65 31.20 -5.66
C ILE A 354 -13.55 30.70 -7.12
N GLY A 355 -13.08 31.54 -8.03
CA GLY A 355 -13.12 31.28 -9.47
C GLY A 355 -14.53 31.31 -10.06
N ASP A 356 -14.59 31.33 -11.39
CA ASP A 356 -15.86 31.39 -12.11
C ASP A 356 -16.60 30.05 -12.03
N GLN A 357 -17.83 30.10 -11.52
CA GLN A 357 -18.77 28.98 -11.52
C GLN A 357 -19.89 29.28 -12.57
N ASP A 358 -20.04 28.41 -13.55
CA ASP A 358 -21.07 28.52 -14.61
C ASP A 358 -21.90 27.25 -14.63
N PHE A 359 -23.07 27.28 -14.02
CA PHE A 359 -23.92 26.10 -13.88
C PHE A 359 -25.41 26.43 -13.85
N SER A 360 -26.22 25.43 -14.19
CA SER A 360 -27.65 25.39 -13.95
C SER A 360 -27.97 24.23 -13.02
N PHE A 361 -28.98 24.39 -12.18
CA PHE A 361 -29.43 23.31 -11.29
C PHE A 361 -30.95 23.22 -11.26
N LEU A 362 -31.43 22.02 -10.98
CA LEU A 362 -32.82 21.71 -10.70
C LEU A 362 -32.86 20.86 -9.45
N ILE A 363 -33.66 21.26 -8.47
CA ILE A 363 -33.88 20.47 -7.25
C ILE A 363 -35.40 20.32 -7.08
N LYS A 364 -35.83 19.10 -6.83
CA LYS A 364 -37.19 18.73 -6.47
C LYS A 364 -37.16 18.03 -5.13
N THR A 365 -37.86 18.52 -4.17
CA THR A 365 -38.12 17.83 -2.90
C THR A 365 -39.39 16.99 -3.05
N LYS A 366 -39.34 15.75 -2.58
CA LYS A 366 -40.53 14.90 -2.45
C LYS A 366 -41.20 15.18 -1.14
N GLU A 367 -42.49 14.86 -1.00
CA GLU A 367 -43.21 15.03 0.24
C GLU A 367 -42.51 14.22 1.35
N VAL A 368 -42.07 14.90 2.38
CA VAL A 368 -41.49 14.30 3.58
C VAL A 368 -42.70 13.95 4.47
N ASN A 369 -43.00 12.67 4.65
CA ASN A 369 -44.02 12.19 5.58
C ASN A 369 -43.48 12.13 7.00
#